data_078af0e97e9dfd22f4df066b6b165ffe
#
_entry.id   078af0e97e9dfd22f4df066b6b165ffe
#
_cell.length_a   1.000
_cell.length_b   1.000
_cell.length_c   1.000
_cell.angle_alpha   90.00
_cell.angle_beta   90.00
_cell.angle_gamma   90.00
#
_symmetry.space_group_name_H-M   'P 1'
#
loop_
_entity.id
_entity.type
_entity.pdbx_description
1 polymer ?
#
loop_
_entity_poly.entity_id
_entity_poly.type
_entity_poly.pdbx_seq_one_letter_code
_entity_poly.pdbx_strand_id
1 'polypeptide(L)'
;GYSTISFDAPAHGKSAGKTSNMTDFIAAVMELEEKHGPFEVAIGHSLGGMTILNAIKKGLKVKKAVVIGSGDIVKDIMDDFVEKLGMNIAISKKIMASFEKKICETMESFSAYIAAREIQIPVLVIHDKDDEDVPVKAAHHIFENLKNGELLLTGELGHRKILGDTKVIKKIVAFLK
;
A
#
# COMPACT_ATOMS: atom_id res chain seq x y z
N GLY A 1 1.13 -19.71 16.44
CA GLY A 1 0.34 -18.92 15.50
C GLY A 1 0.38 -17.44 15.85
N TYR A 2 -0.04 -16.59 14.97
CA TYR A 2 -0.17 -15.15 15.21
C TYR A 2 -1.61 -14.80 15.57
N SER A 3 -1.79 -13.87 16.50
CA SER A 3 -3.05 -13.11 16.61
C SER A 3 -3.06 -12.04 15.52
N THR A 4 -4.21 -11.81 14.90
CA THR A 4 -4.34 -10.85 13.81
C THR A 4 -5.39 -9.80 14.14
N ILE A 5 -5.12 -8.56 13.75
CA ILE A 5 -6.08 -7.46 13.76
C ILE A 5 -6.30 -7.03 12.31
N SER A 6 -7.55 -6.94 11.90
CA SER A 6 -7.97 -6.31 10.66
C SER A 6 -9.03 -5.26 10.97
N PHE A 7 -9.13 -4.24 10.15
CA PHE A 7 -10.08 -3.15 10.36
C PHE A 7 -10.65 -2.67 9.03
N ASP A 8 -11.84 -2.14 9.10
CA ASP A 8 -12.41 -1.37 8.02
C ASP A 8 -11.81 0.03 8.07
N ALA A 9 -11.11 0.44 7.02
CA ALA A 9 -10.50 1.76 6.96
C ALA A 9 -11.54 2.89 7.01
N PRO A 10 -11.18 4.11 7.36
CA PRO A 10 -12.11 5.24 7.39
C PRO A 10 -12.93 5.34 6.11
N ALA A 11 -14.24 5.53 6.24
CA ALA A 11 -15.23 5.55 5.16
C ALA A 11 -15.36 4.24 4.34
N HIS A 12 -14.86 3.11 4.85
CA HIS A 12 -15.00 1.79 4.23
C HIS A 12 -15.75 0.83 5.17
N GLY A 13 -16.37 -0.20 4.57
CA GLY A 13 -17.08 -1.24 5.32
C GLY A 13 -18.07 -0.67 6.34
N LYS A 14 -17.84 -0.98 7.62
CA LYS A 14 -18.66 -0.51 8.75
C LYS A 14 -18.11 0.73 9.44
N SER A 15 -16.92 1.21 9.03
CA SER A 15 -16.31 2.41 9.61
C SER A 15 -17.05 3.68 9.19
N ALA A 16 -17.14 4.64 10.13
CA ALA A 16 -17.79 5.91 9.89
C ALA A 16 -17.07 6.76 8.82
N GLY A 17 -17.80 7.71 8.27
CA GLY A 17 -17.30 8.64 7.25
C GLY A 17 -17.95 8.42 5.89
N LYS A 18 -17.76 9.40 5.00
CA LYS A 18 -18.25 9.35 3.59
C LYS A 18 -17.10 9.42 2.59
N THR A 19 -15.97 9.95 3.01
CA THR A 19 -14.76 10.11 2.18
C THR A 19 -13.55 9.83 3.03
N SER A 20 -12.50 9.34 2.42
CA SER A 20 -11.19 9.15 3.05
C SER A 20 -10.09 9.28 2.01
N ASN A 21 -8.87 9.39 2.48
CA ASN A 21 -7.68 9.51 1.66
C ASN A 21 -6.51 8.76 2.32
N MET A 22 -5.34 8.74 1.68
CA MET A 22 -4.15 8.06 2.17
C MET A 22 -3.75 8.48 3.58
N THR A 23 -3.86 9.78 3.91
CA THR A 23 -3.46 10.27 5.25
C THR A 23 -4.39 9.76 6.35
N ASP A 24 -5.69 9.60 6.05
CA ASP A 24 -6.67 9.03 6.99
C ASP A 24 -6.38 7.54 7.24
N PHE A 25 -5.99 6.81 6.19
CA PHE A 25 -5.58 5.41 6.31
C PHE A 25 -4.32 5.25 7.17
N ILE A 26 -3.31 6.09 6.92
CA ILE A 26 -2.06 6.09 7.71
C ILE A 26 -2.38 6.40 9.18
N ALA A 27 -3.18 7.43 9.44
CA ALA A 27 -3.57 7.81 10.80
C ALA A 27 -4.30 6.66 11.52
N ALA A 28 -5.21 5.95 10.85
CA ALA A 28 -5.90 4.80 11.41
C ALA A 28 -4.93 3.65 11.76
N VAL A 29 -3.94 3.37 10.92
CA VAL A 29 -2.90 2.36 11.19
C VAL A 29 -2.05 2.75 12.40
N MET A 30 -1.66 4.02 12.50
CA MET A 30 -0.88 4.53 13.64
C MET A 30 -1.68 4.48 14.95
N GLU A 31 -2.97 4.82 14.89
CA GLU A 31 -3.86 4.70 16.06
C GLU A 31 -4.05 3.26 16.51
N LEU A 32 -4.13 2.30 15.58
CA LEU A 32 -4.18 0.88 15.91
C LEU A 32 -2.89 0.40 16.57
N GLU A 33 -1.73 0.87 16.10
CA GLU A 33 -0.45 0.53 16.73
C GLU A 33 -0.36 1.09 18.15
N GLU A 34 -0.80 2.32 18.37
CA GLU A 34 -0.84 2.94 19.69
C GLU A 34 -1.74 2.16 20.68
N LYS A 35 -2.91 1.71 20.20
CA LYS A 35 -3.90 1.02 21.06
C LYS A 35 -3.62 -0.46 21.29
N HIS A 36 -3.05 -1.12 20.30
CA HIS A 36 -2.97 -2.59 20.26
C HIS A 36 -1.57 -3.13 19.96
N GLY A 37 -0.61 -2.24 19.68
CA GLY A 37 0.76 -2.61 19.37
C GLY A 37 1.58 -3.03 20.61
N PRO A 38 2.87 -3.33 20.44
CA PRO A 38 3.55 -3.32 19.13
C PRO A 38 3.14 -4.49 18.25
N PHE A 39 3.10 -4.27 16.94
CA PHE A 39 2.87 -5.33 15.96
C PHE A 39 4.17 -5.95 15.48
N GLU A 40 4.16 -7.28 15.28
CA GLU A 40 5.30 -7.97 14.68
C GLU A 40 5.38 -7.73 13.16
N VAL A 41 4.22 -7.71 12.49
CA VAL A 41 4.10 -7.67 11.04
C VAL A 41 2.93 -6.80 10.62
N ALA A 42 3.13 -6.07 9.53
CA ALA A 42 2.04 -5.39 8.83
C ALA A 42 1.88 -5.97 7.41
N ILE A 43 0.64 -6.22 7.02
CA ILE A 43 0.29 -6.74 5.68
C ILE A 43 -0.71 -5.79 5.04
N GLY A 44 -0.40 -5.31 3.84
CA GLY A 44 -1.28 -4.42 3.09
C GLY A 44 -1.51 -4.87 1.66
N HIS A 45 -2.73 -4.70 1.14
CA HIS A 45 -3.10 -4.97 -0.23
C HIS A 45 -3.50 -3.69 -0.94
N SER A 46 -3.10 -3.53 -2.20
CA SER A 46 -3.47 -2.38 -3.04
C SER A 46 -3.10 -1.05 -2.36
N LEU A 47 -4.06 -0.15 -2.14
CA LEU A 47 -3.89 1.08 -1.36
C LEU A 47 -3.36 0.80 0.05
N GLY A 48 -3.76 -0.33 0.66
CA GLY A 48 -3.25 -0.76 1.96
C GLY A 48 -1.74 -1.06 1.94
N GLY A 49 -1.19 -1.53 0.83
CA GLY A 49 0.25 -1.70 0.65
C GLY A 49 1.00 -0.37 0.71
N MET A 50 0.53 0.63 -0.06
CA MET A 50 1.07 1.99 0.00
C MET A 50 0.92 2.60 1.40
N THR A 51 -0.22 2.36 2.05
CA THR A 51 -0.48 2.83 3.42
C THR A 51 0.54 2.28 4.40
N ILE A 52 0.81 0.98 4.39
CA ILE A 52 1.78 0.35 5.29
C ILE A 52 3.19 0.89 5.06
N LEU A 53 3.65 1.00 3.81
CA LEU A 53 4.98 1.57 3.52
C LEU A 53 5.11 3.01 4.03
N ASN A 54 4.09 3.85 3.81
CA ASN A 54 4.08 5.22 4.31
C ASN A 54 3.93 5.30 5.84
N ALA A 55 3.17 4.40 6.47
CA ALA A 55 3.08 4.33 7.92
C ALA A 55 4.44 3.96 8.56
N ILE A 56 5.18 2.99 7.97
CA ILE A 56 6.53 2.63 8.42
C ILE A 56 7.48 3.82 8.28
N LYS A 57 7.46 4.52 7.15
CA LYS A 57 8.21 5.76 6.95
C LYS A 57 7.88 6.82 8.01
N LYS A 58 6.62 6.90 8.45
CA LYS A 58 6.15 7.84 9.48
C LYS A 58 6.32 7.31 10.92
N GLY A 59 6.94 6.14 11.11
CA GLY A 59 7.33 5.62 12.41
C GLY A 59 6.55 4.42 12.95
N LEU A 60 5.67 3.79 12.14
CA LEU A 60 5.03 2.53 12.52
C LEU A 60 6.10 1.48 12.85
N LYS A 61 6.01 0.91 14.05
CA LYS A 61 6.99 -0.07 14.57
C LYS A 61 6.53 -1.48 14.26
N VAL A 62 7.11 -2.07 13.23
CA VAL A 62 6.92 -3.48 12.86
C VAL A 62 8.26 -4.11 12.52
N LYS A 63 8.40 -5.43 12.66
CA LYS A 63 9.64 -6.14 12.34
C LYS A 63 9.73 -6.55 10.88
N LYS A 64 8.61 -6.81 10.24
CA LYS A 64 8.50 -7.19 8.81
C LYS A 64 7.25 -6.59 8.21
N ALA A 65 7.25 -6.40 6.90
CA ALA A 65 6.06 -5.99 6.17
C ALA A 65 5.83 -6.86 4.92
N VAL A 66 4.56 -7.00 4.53
CA VAL A 66 4.17 -7.65 3.27
C VAL A 66 3.25 -6.69 2.51
N VAL A 67 3.57 -6.41 1.26
CA VAL A 67 2.72 -5.62 0.37
C VAL A 67 2.33 -6.44 -0.83
N ILE A 68 1.04 -6.47 -1.14
CA ILE A 68 0.45 -7.32 -2.17
C ILE A 68 -0.29 -6.43 -3.16
N GLY A 69 0.02 -6.52 -4.46
CA GLY A 69 -0.65 -5.72 -5.50
C GLY A 69 -0.64 -4.21 -5.21
N SER A 70 0.43 -3.72 -4.56
CA SER A 70 0.50 -2.32 -4.14
C SER A 70 0.66 -1.38 -5.33
N GLY A 71 -0.07 -0.26 -5.31
CA GLY A 71 0.26 0.89 -6.14
C GLY A 71 1.62 1.47 -5.76
N ASP A 72 2.14 2.34 -6.61
CA ASP A 72 3.46 2.94 -6.41
C ASP A 72 3.43 4.45 -6.56
N ILE A 73 3.42 4.98 -7.78
CA ILE A 73 3.51 6.42 -8.05
C ILE A 73 2.12 7.05 -7.95
N VAL A 74 1.94 7.98 -7.00
CA VAL A 74 0.64 8.62 -6.76
C VAL A 74 0.15 9.37 -8.00
N LYS A 75 1.04 10.04 -8.72
CA LYS A 75 0.68 10.74 -9.96
C LYS A 75 0.09 9.79 -10.99
N ASP A 76 0.73 8.63 -11.23
CA ASP A 76 0.26 7.66 -12.22
C ASP A 76 -1.11 7.09 -11.84
N ILE A 77 -1.33 6.82 -10.54
CA ILE A 77 -2.61 6.35 -10.01
C ILE A 77 -3.72 7.40 -10.23
N MET A 78 -3.42 8.66 -9.98
CA MET A 78 -4.38 9.75 -10.16
C MET A 78 -4.68 10.02 -11.64
N ASP A 79 -3.67 9.89 -12.49
CA ASP A 79 -3.82 10.05 -13.94
C ASP A 79 -4.69 8.92 -14.51
N ASP A 80 -4.41 7.68 -14.16
CA ASP A 80 -5.21 6.50 -14.55
C ASP A 80 -6.66 6.59 -14.05
N PHE A 81 -6.87 7.03 -12.81
CA PHE A 81 -8.20 7.24 -12.24
C PHE A 81 -9.01 8.26 -13.03
N VAL A 82 -8.41 9.41 -13.36
CA VAL A 82 -9.06 10.48 -14.11
C VAL A 82 -9.38 10.01 -15.56
N GLU A 83 -8.46 9.26 -16.18
CA GLU A 83 -8.64 8.70 -17.52
C GLU A 83 -9.77 7.66 -17.54
N LYS A 84 -9.83 6.74 -16.57
CA LYS A 84 -10.92 5.76 -16.44
C LYS A 84 -12.30 6.40 -16.26
N LEU A 85 -12.37 7.60 -15.71
CA LEU A 85 -13.59 8.39 -15.62
C LEU A 85 -13.92 9.17 -16.91
N GLY A 86 -13.11 9.05 -17.97
CA GLY A 86 -13.28 9.78 -19.22
C GLY A 86 -13.04 11.29 -19.09
N MET A 87 -12.32 11.74 -18.06
CA MET A 87 -12.06 13.15 -17.82
C MET A 87 -10.70 13.58 -18.38
N ASN A 88 -10.53 14.91 -18.55
CA ASN A 88 -9.26 15.47 -19.01
C ASN A 88 -8.18 15.28 -17.95
N ILE A 89 -7.01 14.79 -18.36
CA ILE A 89 -5.85 14.52 -17.49
C ILE A 89 -5.38 15.76 -16.69
N ALA A 90 -5.65 16.98 -17.18
CA ALA A 90 -5.36 18.20 -16.43
C ALA A 90 -6.13 18.29 -15.09
N ILE A 91 -7.19 17.51 -14.93
CA ILE A 91 -7.96 17.43 -13.68
C ILE A 91 -7.15 16.73 -12.59
N SER A 92 -6.38 15.71 -12.91
CA SER A 92 -5.51 15.01 -11.96
C SER A 92 -4.58 15.99 -11.24
N LYS A 93 -3.91 16.90 -11.99
CA LYS A 93 -3.04 17.93 -11.41
C LYS A 93 -3.81 18.87 -10.47
N LYS A 94 -5.03 19.26 -10.82
CA LYS A 94 -5.87 20.12 -9.96
C LYS A 94 -6.28 19.42 -8.67
N ILE A 95 -6.64 18.13 -8.76
CA ILE A 95 -6.99 17.31 -7.60
C ILE A 95 -5.78 17.21 -6.68
N MET A 96 -4.61 16.80 -7.20
CA MET A 96 -3.38 16.68 -6.42
C MET A 96 -3.02 18.01 -5.74
N ALA A 97 -2.98 19.11 -6.48
CA ALA A 97 -2.68 20.43 -5.90
C ALA A 97 -3.68 20.85 -4.79
N SER A 98 -4.95 20.46 -4.93
CA SER A 98 -5.96 20.72 -3.89
C SER A 98 -5.69 19.92 -2.62
N PHE A 99 -5.25 18.66 -2.74
CA PHE A 99 -4.85 17.83 -1.61
C PHE A 99 -3.57 18.35 -0.96
N GLU A 100 -2.52 18.62 -1.73
CA GLU A 100 -1.25 19.15 -1.24
C GLU A 100 -1.43 20.42 -0.40
N LYS A 101 -2.32 21.30 -0.86
CA LYS A 101 -2.66 22.51 -0.11
C LYS A 101 -3.31 22.23 1.25
N LYS A 102 -4.07 21.12 1.36
CA LYS A 102 -4.74 20.73 2.62
C LYS A 102 -3.81 20.04 3.60
N ILE A 103 -2.92 19.20 3.10
CA ILE A 103 -2.07 18.34 3.94
C ILE A 103 -0.68 18.93 4.18
N CYS A 104 -0.31 20.02 3.48
CA CYS A 104 1.01 20.67 3.55
C CYS A 104 2.18 19.70 3.19
N GLU A 105 1.91 18.66 2.42
CA GLU A 105 2.89 17.71 1.89
C GLU A 105 2.63 17.51 0.38
N THR A 106 3.66 17.17 -0.40
CA THR A 106 3.48 16.83 -1.81
C THR A 106 2.83 15.47 -1.94
N MET A 107 1.94 15.30 -2.93
CA MET A 107 1.33 14.00 -3.21
C MET A 107 2.38 12.94 -3.58
N GLU A 108 3.46 13.36 -4.23
CA GLU A 108 4.58 12.49 -4.58
C GLU A 108 5.25 11.88 -3.34
N SER A 109 5.30 12.59 -2.20
CA SER A 109 5.90 12.09 -0.97
C SER A 109 5.22 10.83 -0.43
N PHE A 110 3.97 10.55 -0.86
CA PHE A 110 3.22 9.34 -0.52
C PHE A 110 3.42 8.19 -1.53
N SER A 111 4.19 8.39 -2.59
CA SER A 111 4.52 7.32 -3.53
C SER A 111 5.29 6.20 -2.81
N ALA A 112 4.93 4.95 -3.13
CA ALA A 112 5.45 3.80 -2.39
C ALA A 112 6.96 3.64 -2.52
N TYR A 113 7.54 3.94 -3.71
CA TYR A 113 8.98 3.90 -3.92
C TYR A 113 9.74 4.92 -3.07
N ILE A 114 9.16 6.09 -2.82
CA ILE A 114 9.73 7.11 -1.91
C ILE A 114 9.79 6.56 -0.48
N ALA A 115 8.68 5.95 -0.02
CA ALA A 115 8.65 5.33 1.30
C ALA A 115 9.64 4.15 1.39
N ALA A 116 9.73 3.31 0.35
CA ALA A 116 10.61 2.15 0.29
C ALA A 116 12.09 2.49 0.55
N ARG A 117 12.58 3.65 0.08
CA ARG A 117 13.96 4.11 0.28
C ARG A 117 14.34 4.30 1.75
N GLU A 118 13.36 4.63 2.58
CA GLU A 118 13.58 4.92 4.00
C GLU A 118 13.41 3.68 4.89
N ILE A 119 12.81 2.60 4.36
CA ILE A 119 12.50 1.38 5.11
C ILE A 119 13.76 0.51 5.28
N GLN A 120 14.03 0.11 6.53
CA GLN A 120 15.19 -0.71 6.88
C GLN A 120 14.82 -2.16 7.20
N ILE A 121 13.56 -2.42 7.53
CA ILE A 121 13.06 -3.76 7.87
C ILE A 121 12.86 -4.61 6.61
N PRO A 122 12.83 -5.96 6.73
CA PRO A 122 12.50 -6.83 5.62
C PRO A 122 11.07 -6.58 5.10
N VAL A 123 10.93 -6.46 3.77
CA VAL A 123 9.64 -6.29 3.09
C VAL A 123 9.50 -7.33 1.98
N LEU A 124 8.41 -8.08 2.02
CA LEU A 124 8.02 -8.98 0.93
C LEU A 124 7.02 -8.25 0.01
N VAL A 125 7.43 -8.02 -1.23
CA VAL A 125 6.58 -7.46 -2.29
C VAL A 125 6.01 -8.62 -3.10
N ILE A 126 4.69 -8.68 -3.22
CA ILE A 126 3.98 -9.72 -3.97
C ILE A 126 3.11 -9.05 -5.03
N HIS A 127 3.19 -9.53 -6.27
CA HIS A 127 2.38 -8.98 -7.36
C HIS A 127 2.07 -10.04 -8.41
N ASP A 128 0.91 -9.92 -9.04
CA ASP A 128 0.55 -10.75 -10.17
C ASP A 128 0.89 -10.05 -11.49
N LYS A 129 1.46 -10.79 -12.44
CA LYS A 129 1.84 -10.22 -13.75
C LYS A 129 0.64 -9.81 -14.58
N ASP A 130 -0.51 -10.45 -14.31
CA ASP A 130 -1.78 -10.24 -15.01
C ASP A 130 -2.75 -9.36 -14.16
N ASP A 131 -2.19 -8.54 -13.28
CA ASP A 131 -2.93 -7.54 -12.52
C ASP A 131 -3.35 -6.38 -13.43
N GLU A 132 -4.66 -6.30 -13.73
CA GLU A 132 -5.24 -5.26 -14.59
C GLU A 132 -5.54 -3.96 -13.83
N ASP A 133 -5.60 -4.01 -12.49
CA ASP A 133 -5.86 -2.85 -11.65
C ASP A 133 -4.58 -2.04 -11.38
N VAL A 134 -3.47 -2.76 -11.09
CA VAL A 134 -2.16 -2.16 -10.79
C VAL A 134 -1.07 -2.85 -11.64
N PRO A 135 -0.42 -2.12 -12.55
CA PRO A 135 0.63 -2.70 -13.39
C PRO A 135 1.79 -3.28 -12.58
N VAL A 136 2.29 -4.47 -12.96
CA VAL A 136 3.39 -5.17 -12.28
C VAL A 136 4.68 -4.34 -12.17
N LYS A 137 4.87 -3.34 -13.02
CA LYS A 137 5.99 -2.38 -12.92
C LYS A 137 6.05 -1.69 -11.55
N ALA A 138 4.91 -1.51 -10.89
CA ALA A 138 4.85 -0.92 -9.55
C ALA A 138 5.61 -1.79 -8.53
N ALA A 139 5.44 -3.11 -8.57
CA ALA A 139 6.15 -4.03 -7.69
C ALA A 139 7.67 -4.02 -7.92
N HIS A 140 8.11 -3.99 -9.17
CA HIS A 140 9.53 -3.86 -9.50
C HIS A 140 10.11 -2.56 -8.96
N HIS A 141 9.43 -1.44 -9.19
CA HIS A 141 9.92 -0.13 -8.75
C HIS A 141 9.97 -0.02 -7.22
N ILE A 142 8.97 -0.55 -6.50
CA ILE A 142 9.02 -0.64 -5.03
C ILE A 142 10.19 -1.50 -4.58
N PHE A 143 10.33 -2.71 -5.13
CA PHE A 143 11.38 -3.65 -4.77
C PHE A 143 12.79 -3.09 -4.99
N GLU A 144 13.04 -2.45 -6.12
CA GLU A 144 14.34 -1.84 -6.47
C GLU A 144 14.74 -0.70 -5.52
N ASN A 145 13.77 -0.08 -4.84
CA ASN A 145 14.02 0.99 -3.89
C ASN A 145 14.07 0.51 -2.42
N LEU A 146 13.78 -0.78 -2.15
CA LEU A 146 13.90 -1.36 -0.82
C LEU A 146 15.34 -1.81 -0.53
N LYS A 147 15.84 -1.57 0.70
CA LYS A 147 17.14 -2.07 1.14
C LYS A 147 17.12 -3.58 1.44
N ASN A 148 16.03 -4.06 2.02
CA ASN A 148 15.84 -5.45 2.42
C ASN A 148 14.52 -5.99 1.82
N GLY A 149 14.46 -6.01 0.49
CA GLY A 149 13.29 -6.46 -0.26
C GLY A 149 13.39 -7.93 -0.67
N GLU A 150 12.25 -8.62 -0.67
CA GLU A 150 12.03 -9.85 -1.43
C GLU A 150 10.89 -9.62 -2.42
N LEU A 151 10.99 -10.16 -3.64
CA LEU A 151 9.95 -10.05 -4.67
C LEU A 151 9.39 -11.43 -5.01
N LEU A 152 8.07 -11.57 -4.96
CA LEU A 152 7.34 -12.72 -5.48
C LEU A 152 6.39 -12.25 -6.59
N LEU A 153 6.61 -12.73 -7.81
CA LEU A 153 5.70 -12.55 -8.92
C LEU A 153 4.89 -13.81 -9.15
N THR A 154 3.59 -13.66 -9.36
CA THR A 154 2.66 -14.70 -9.77
C THR A 154 2.11 -14.44 -11.18
N GLY A 155 1.25 -15.28 -11.68
CA GLY A 155 0.52 -15.10 -12.93
C GLY A 155 -0.86 -15.74 -12.83
N GLU A 156 -1.80 -15.28 -13.65
CA GLU A 156 -3.17 -15.78 -13.78
C GLU A 156 -4.07 -15.59 -12.54
N LEU A 157 -3.60 -14.82 -11.53
CA LEU A 157 -4.36 -14.53 -10.31
C LEU A 157 -5.03 -13.15 -10.34
N GLY A 158 -4.37 -12.18 -10.98
CA GLY A 158 -4.81 -10.79 -10.99
C GLY A 158 -4.84 -10.15 -9.60
N HIS A 159 -5.48 -8.99 -9.51
CA HIS A 159 -5.42 -8.14 -8.32
C HIS A 159 -6.03 -8.75 -7.06
N ARG A 160 -7.07 -9.57 -7.19
CA ARG A 160 -7.87 -10.04 -6.04
C ARG A 160 -7.69 -11.52 -5.70
N LYS A 161 -7.61 -12.40 -6.69
CA LYS A 161 -7.46 -13.84 -6.44
C LYS A 161 -6.11 -14.17 -5.77
N ILE A 162 -5.10 -13.33 -5.97
CA ILE A 162 -3.77 -13.43 -5.36
C ILE A 162 -3.86 -13.53 -3.83
N LEU A 163 -4.85 -12.91 -3.19
CA LEU A 163 -5.05 -12.93 -1.74
C LEU A 163 -5.44 -14.31 -1.21
N GLY A 164 -6.11 -15.12 -2.03
CA GLY A 164 -6.57 -16.46 -1.66
C GLY A 164 -5.65 -17.59 -2.16
N ASP A 165 -4.60 -17.27 -2.90
CA ASP A 165 -3.73 -18.29 -3.47
C ASP A 165 -2.87 -19.00 -2.42
N THR A 166 -2.93 -20.33 -2.42
CA THR A 166 -2.23 -21.15 -1.42
C THR A 166 -0.72 -21.01 -1.47
N LYS A 167 -0.12 -20.79 -2.64
CA LYS A 167 1.34 -20.63 -2.79
C LYS A 167 1.77 -19.26 -2.23
N VAL A 168 0.98 -18.23 -2.51
CA VAL A 168 1.18 -16.89 -1.95
C VAL A 168 1.10 -16.93 -0.43
N ILE A 169 0.05 -17.53 0.13
CA ILE A 169 -0.12 -17.66 1.58
C ILE A 169 1.06 -18.42 2.21
N LYS A 170 1.49 -19.54 1.62
CA LYS A 170 2.65 -20.30 2.09
C LYS A 170 3.93 -19.48 2.06
N LYS A 171 4.16 -18.67 1.01
CA LYS A 171 5.33 -17.77 0.94
C LYS A 171 5.29 -16.71 2.03
N ILE A 172 4.13 -16.09 2.26
CA ILE A 172 3.95 -15.13 3.37
C ILE A 172 4.30 -15.79 4.70
N VAL A 173 3.69 -16.94 5.01
CA VAL A 173 3.94 -17.66 6.27
C VAL A 173 5.42 -18.04 6.43
N ALA A 174 6.10 -18.43 5.35
CA ALA A 174 7.53 -18.72 5.38
C ALA A 174 8.37 -17.47 5.64
N PHE A 175 8.02 -16.34 5.02
CA PHE A 175 8.69 -15.06 5.24
C PHE A 175 8.53 -14.55 6.68
N LEU A 176 7.41 -14.81 7.33
CA LEU A 176 7.13 -14.36 8.69
C LEU A 176 7.95 -15.11 9.78
N LYS A 177 8.39 -16.31 9.48
CA LYS A 177 9.29 -17.08 10.37
C LYS A 177 10.69 -16.50 10.37
#